data_dcc76b47832b8ce938d5c3cf966871a6
#
_entry.id   dcc76b47832b8ce938d5c3cf966871a6
#
_cell.length_a   1.000
_cell.length_b   1.000
_cell.length_c   1.000
_cell.angle_alpha   90.00
_cell.angle_beta   90.00
_cell.angle_gamma   90.00
#
_symmetry.space_group_name_H-M   'P 1'
#
loop_
_entity.id
_entity.type
_entity.pdbx_description
1 polymer ?
#
loop_
_entity_poly.entity_id
_entity_poly.type
_entity_poly.pdbx_seq_one_letter_code
_entity_poly.pdbx_strand_id
1 'polypeptide(L)'
;MTKYVAKRLLYMIPVLLGVAFLVYSILSMTPGDPGSIILGITASKEDIAALNAEFGYDKPFLIRFFNYIGDIVFHFNLGVSYQSRQPVIQDIVARFPNTLLLTVFSMSLSAFIGILLGIVSAVRQYSVLDHTCVIVALVFASIPGFWLGLMLMLVFSLHLGLLPSYGAGTLKHFILPTITISLGSAASLLRLTRSAMLE
;
A
#
# COMPACT_ATOMS: atom_id res chain seq x y z
N MET A 1 16.10 25.29 12.24
CA MET A 1 15.61 24.02 11.67
C MET A 1 14.82 23.19 12.68
N THR A 2 15.28 22.97 13.90
CA THR A 2 14.60 22.19 14.96
C THR A 2 13.18 22.67 15.29
N LYS A 3 12.96 23.98 15.46
CA LYS A 3 11.61 24.55 15.69
C LYS A 3 10.63 24.27 14.55
N TYR A 4 11.10 24.27 13.30
CA TYR A 4 10.28 23.97 12.13
C TYR A 4 9.86 22.49 12.12
N VAL A 5 10.80 21.58 12.36
CA VAL A 5 10.53 20.14 12.42
C VAL A 5 9.59 19.83 13.58
N ALA A 6 9.85 20.36 14.78
CA ALA A 6 9.00 20.18 15.95
C ALA A 6 7.55 20.66 15.68
N LYS A 7 7.39 21.84 15.06
CA LYS A 7 6.08 22.39 14.71
C LYS A 7 5.35 21.49 13.69
N ARG A 8 6.04 20.93 12.69
CA ARG A 8 5.45 20.00 11.72
C ARG A 8 5.00 18.70 12.37
N LEU A 9 5.85 18.11 13.24
CA LEU A 9 5.49 16.90 13.99
C LEU A 9 4.26 17.14 14.87
N LEU A 10 4.17 18.29 15.52
CA LEU A 10 3.03 18.65 16.36
C LEU A 10 1.74 18.79 15.58
N TYR A 11 1.79 19.33 14.36
CA TYR A 11 0.63 19.38 13.46
C TYR A 11 0.23 18.04 12.86
N MET A 12 1.15 17.07 12.79
CA MET A 12 0.80 15.72 12.36
C MET A 12 -0.09 15.00 13.37
N ILE A 13 0.05 15.29 14.67
CA ILE A 13 -0.73 14.61 15.71
C ILE A 13 -2.24 14.77 15.51
N PRO A 14 -2.81 16.00 15.41
CA PRO A 14 -4.25 16.14 15.19
C PRO A 14 -4.71 15.56 13.85
N VAL A 15 -3.87 15.59 12.81
CA VAL A 15 -4.20 14.98 11.52
C VAL A 15 -4.27 13.46 11.65
N LEU A 16 -3.29 12.83 12.30
CA LEU A 16 -3.29 11.38 12.53
C LEU A 16 -4.46 10.95 13.41
N LEU A 17 -4.76 11.70 14.48
CA LEU A 17 -5.93 11.44 15.32
C LEU A 17 -7.24 11.59 14.56
N GLY A 18 -7.36 12.63 13.72
CA GLY A 18 -8.53 12.84 12.87
C GLY A 18 -8.74 11.70 11.87
N VAL A 19 -7.69 11.27 11.19
CA VAL A 19 -7.75 10.12 10.27
C VAL A 19 -8.08 8.83 11.02
N ALA A 20 -7.43 8.58 12.16
CA ALA A 20 -7.72 7.41 12.99
C ALA A 20 -9.19 7.41 13.47
N PHE A 21 -9.71 8.57 13.90
CA PHE A 21 -11.11 8.70 14.32
C PHE A 21 -12.08 8.43 13.16
N LEU A 22 -11.82 8.97 11.97
CA LEU A 22 -12.66 8.73 10.80
C LEU A 22 -12.68 7.25 10.41
N VAL A 23 -11.50 6.62 10.30
CA VAL A 23 -11.40 5.20 9.95
C VAL A 23 -12.08 4.33 11.02
N TYR A 24 -11.82 4.61 12.29
CA TYR A 24 -12.44 3.88 13.41
C TYR A 24 -13.96 4.03 13.40
N SER A 25 -14.48 5.24 13.09
CA SER A 25 -15.91 5.51 12.98
C SER A 25 -16.54 4.70 11.85
N ILE A 26 -15.94 4.71 10.65
CA ILE A 26 -16.42 3.95 9.50
C ILE A 26 -16.46 2.45 9.82
N LEU A 27 -15.39 1.91 10.40
CA LEU A 27 -15.35 0.51 10.81
C LEU A 27 -16.40 0.17 11.88
N SER A 28 -16.63 1.07 12.86
CA SER A 28 -17.66 0.88 13.88
C SER A 28 -19.10 0.96 13.35
N MET A 29 -19.31 1.58 12.20
CA MET A 29 -20.63 1.63 11.53
C MET A 29 -20.85 0.42 10.61
N THR A 30 -19.81 -0.37 10.33
CA THR A 30 -19.93 -1.58 9.52
C THR A 30 -20.71 -2.63 10.33
N PRO A 31 -21.76 -3.23 9.75
CA PRO A 31 -22.54 -4.25 10.45
C PRO A 31 -21.69 -5.48 10.74
N GLY A 32 -21.81 -5.99 11.96
CA GLY A 32 -21.03 -7.10 12.50
C GLY A 32 -20.22 -6.68 13.72
N ASP A 33 -20.03 -7.61 14.63
CA ASP A 33 -19.20 -7.44 15.81
C ASP A 33 -18.00 -8.39 15.77
N PRO A 34 -16.90 -8.08 16.47
CA PRO A 34 -15.70 -8.92 16.44
C PRO A 34 -15.98 -10.37 16.86
N GLY A 35 -16.83 -10.57 17.85
CA GLY A 35 -17.17 -11.89 18.35
C GLY A 35 -17.81 -12.75 17.27
N SER A 36 -18.78 -12.22 16.53
CA SER A 36 -19.43 -12.95 15.43
C SER A 36 -18.50 -13.20 14.24
N ILE A 37 -17.59 -12.27 13.94
CA ILE A 37 -16.60 -12.41 12.85
C ILE A 37 -15.55 -13.48 13.22
N ILE A 38 -15.09 -13.51 14.46
CA ILE A 38 -14.03 -14.42 14.92
C ILE A 38 -14.59 -15.82 15.16
N LEU A 39 -15.73 -15.94 15.86
CA LEU A 39 -16.30 -17.24 16.24
C LEU A 39 -17.15 -17.84 15.11
N GLY A 40 -17.62 -17.01 14.19
CA GLY A 40 -18.50 -17.43 13.10
C GLY A 40 -19.97 -17.50 13.49
N ILE A 41 -20.82 -17.73 12.49
CA ILE A 41 -22.30 -17.70 12.61
C ILE A 41 -22.89 -18.87 13.43
N THR A 42 -22.08 -19.88 13.73
CA THR A 42 -22.51 -21.08 14.48
C THR A 42 -22.23 -20.99 15.97
N ALA A 43 -21.55 -19.94 16.43
CA ALA A 43 -21.23 -19.74 17.84
C ALA A 43 -22.47 -19.38 18.67
N SER A 44 -22.45 -19.70 19.97
CA SER A 44 -23.54 -19.30 20.86
C SER A 44 -23.58 -17.79 21.06
N LYS A 45 -24.75 -17.25 21.33
CA LYS A 45 -24.89 -15.80 21.61
C LYS A 45 -24.11 -15.39 22.87
N GLU A 46 -24.00 -16.30 23.83
CA GLU A 46 -23.26 -16.11 25.08
C GLU A 46 -21.76 -16.00 24.81
N ASP A 47 -21.19 -16.87 23.96
CA ASP A 47 -19.76 -16.84 23.59
C ASP A 47 -19.42 -15.57 22.79
N ILE A 48 -20.29 -15.18 21.87
CA ILE A 48 -20.14 -13.94 21.09
C ILE A 48 -20.17 -12.73 22.03
N ALA A 49 -21.10 -12.68 22.96
CA ALA A 49 -21.21 -11.58 23.92
C ALA A 49 -20.00 -11.53 24.86
N ALA A 50 -19.51 -12.67 25.33
CA ALA A 50 -18.33 -12.77 26.17
C ALA A 50 -17.08 -12.24 25.43
N LEU A 51 -16.87 -12.66 24.18
CA LEU A 51 -15.74 -12.20 23.37
C LEU A 51 -15.86 -10.71 23.04
N ASN A 52 -17.06 -10.21 22.75
CA ASN A 52 -17.29 -8.79 22.51
C ASN A 52 -17.01 -7.94 23.76
N ALA A 53 -17.35 -8.42 24.97
CA ALA A 53 -16.99 -7.78 26.20
C ALA A 53 -15.48 -7.77 26.47
N GLU A 54 -14.77 -8.86 26.13
CA GLU A 54 -13.31 -8.94 26.21
C GLU A 54 -12.65 -7.88 25.32
N PHE A 55 -13.16 -7.67 24.11
CA PHE A 55 -12.71 -6.60 23.22
C PHE A 55 -13.26 -5.21 23.57
N GLY A 56 -14.07 -5.10 24.64
CA GLY A 56 -14.65 -3.85 25.12
C GLY A 56 -15.73 -3.27 24.21
N TYR A 57 -16.36 -4.10 23.37
CA TYR A 57 -17.44 -3.67 22.47
C TYR A 57 -18.75 -3.34 23.20
N ASP A 58 -18.85 -3.70 24.49
CA ASP A 58 -19.90 -3.29 25.42
C ASP A 58 -19.81 -1.81 25.80
N LYS A 59 -18.65 -1.17 25.60
CA LYS A 59 -18.41 0.21 26.00
C LYS A 59 -18.89 1.21 24.93
N PRO A 60 -19.24 2.45 25.33
CA PRO A 60 -19.57 3.52 24.41
C PRO A 60 -18.44 3.77 23.38
N PHE A 61 -18.81 4.15 22.18
CA PHE A 61 -17.89 4.35 21.03
C PHE A 61 -16.67 5.21 21.38
N LEU A 62 -16.87 6.37 22.02
CA LEU A 62 -15.76 7.27 22.36
C LEU A 62 -14.77 6.63 23.34
N ILE A 63 -15.27 5.86 24.32
CA ILE A 63 -14.40 5.16 25.27
C ILE A 63 -13.58 4.11 24.57
N ARG A 64 -14.18 3.35 23.66
CA ARG A 64 -13.47 2.38 22.83
C ARG A 64 -12.38 3.03 21.97
N PHE A 65 -12.70 4.16 21.35
CA PHE A 65 -11.73 4.90 20.54
C PHE A 65 -10.54 5.39 21.36
N PHE A 66 -10.78 6.01 22.52
CA PHE A 66 -9.69 6.49 23.37
C PHE A 66 -8.84 5.36 23.95
N ASN A 67 -9.47 4.23 24.35
CA ASN A 67 -8.73 3.04 24.77
C ASN A 67 -7.84 2.53 23.62
N TYR A 68 -8.36 2.40 22.40
CA TYR A 68 -7.60 1.98 21.22
C TYR A 68 -6.40 2.90 20.95
N ILE A 69 -6.59 4.21 21.01
CA ILE A 69 -5.47 5.16 20.85
C ILE A 69 -4.47 5.04 22.01
N GLY A 70 -4.94 4.87 23.23
CA GLY A 70 -4.08 4.65 24.41
C GLY A 70 -3.24 3.38 24.27
N ASP A 71 -3.83 2.28 23.84
CA ASP A 71 -3.13 1.01 23.63
C ASP A 71 -2.05 1.13 22.54
N ILE A 72 -2.34 1.86 21.46
CA ILE A 72 -1.33 2.12 20.42
C ILE A 72 -0.18 2.96 20.96
N VAL A 73 -0.49 4.07 21.65
CA VAL A 73 0.52 5.07 22.03
C VAL A 73 1.39 4.60 23.20
N PHE A 74 0.78 3.96 24.21
CA PHE A 74 1.47 3.58 25.44
C PHE A 74 1.93 2.13 25.50
N HIS A 75 1.25 1.22 24.79
CA HIS A 75 1.57 -0.21 24.83
C HIS A 75 2.05 -0.76 23.50
N PHE A 76 2.10 0.06 22.42
CA PHE A 76 2.38 -0.37 21.05
C PHE A 76 1.51 -1.54 20.59
N ASN A 77 0.30 -1.65 21.16
CA ASN A 77 -0.66 -2.71 20.87
C ASN A 77 -1.64 -2.23 19.81
N LEU A 78 -1.52 -2.79 18.60
CA LEU A 78 -2.40 -2.53 17.46
C LEU A 78 -3.65 -3.44 17.45
N GLY A 79 -3.84 -4.24 18.50
CA GLY A 79 -4.92 -5.22 18.59
C GLY A 79 -4.63 -6.50 17.81
N VAL A 80 -5.70 -7.28 17.64
CA VAL A 80 -5.67 -8.59 16.98
C VAL A 80 -6.39 -8.51 15.62
N SER A 81 -5.80 -9.08 14.61
CA SER A 81 -6.40 -9.21 13.29
C SER A 81 -7.56 -10.21 13.32
N TYR A 82 -8.74 -9.80 12.89
CA TYR A 82 -9.91 -10.68 12.82
C TYR A 82 -9.76 -11.80 11.77
N GLN A 83 -8.90 -11.59 10.77
CA GLN A 83 -8.67 -12.56 9.72
C GLN A 83 -7.62 -13.61 10.09
N SER A 84 -6.43 -13.17 10.56
CA SER A 84 -5.33 -14.08 10.91
C SER A 84 -5.40 -14.59 12.34
N ARG A 85 -6.19 -13.96 13.21
CA ARG A 85 -6.27 -14.20 14.66
C ARG A 85 -4.93 -14.03 15.39
N GLN A 86 -4.02 -13.27 14.78
CA GLN A 86 -2.70 -12.96 15.31
C GLN A 86 -2.62 -11.47 15.67
N PRO A 87 -1.70 -11.06 16.56
CA PRO A 87 -1.43 -9.65 16.81
C PRO A 87 -1.08 -8.93 15.50
N VAL A 88 -1.72 -7.79 15.23
CA VAL A 88 -1.54 -7.02 13.98
C VAL A 88 -0.07 -6.67 13.75
N ILE A 89 0.70 -6.41 14.81
CA ILE A 89 2.14 -6.11 14.70
C ILE A 89 2.93 -7.27 14.08
N GLN A 90 2.56 -8.52 14.36
CA GLN A 90 3.21 -9.70 13.78
C GLN A 90 2.91 -9.80 12.28
N ASP A 91 1.66 -9.56 11.86
CA ASP A 91 1.28 -9.53 10.45
C ASP A 91 2.05 -8.42 9.70
N ILE A 92 2.22 -7.24 10.31
CA ILE A 92 2.98 -6.13 9.74
C ILE A 92 4.46 -6.54 9.58
N VAL A 93 5.10 -6.99 10.65
CA VAL A 93 6.53 -7.36 10.64
C VAL A 93 6.80 -8.49 9.64
N ALA A 94 5.91 -9.46 9.51
CA ALA A 94 6.05 -10.56 8.55
C ALA A 94 5.96 -10.11 7.08
N ARG A 95 5.15 -9.08 6.79
CA ARG A 95 4.90 -8.61 5.41
C ARG A 95 5.76 -7.42 4.99
N PHE A 96 6.21 -6.63 5.96
CA PHE A 96 6.97 -5.39 5.71
C PHE A 96 8.26 -5.59 4.89
N PRO A 97 9.10 -6.64 5.12
CA PRO A 97 10.28 -6.89 4.31
C PRO A 97 9.97 -7.07 2.82
N ASN A 98 8.90 -7.79 2.49
CA ASN A 98 8.47 -7.98 1.11
C ASN A 98 8.03 -6.66 0.46
N THR A 99 7.33 -5.82 1.21
CA THR A 99 6.92 -4.49 0.75
C THR A 99 8.13 -3.59 0.49
N LEU A 100 9.12 -3.60 1.39
CA LEU A 100 10.37 -2.85 1.21
C LEU A 100 11.13 -3.33 -0.03
N LEU A 101 11.28 -4.64 -0.19
CA LEU A 101 12.00 -5.23 -1.32
C LEU A 101 11.31 -4.85 -2.65
N LEU A 102 9.99 -4.98 -2.71
CA LEU A 102 9.21 -4.59 -3.88
C LEU A 102 9.35 -3.09 -4.18
N THR A 103 9.33 -2.25 -3.14
CA THR A 103 9.50 -0.80 -3.29
C THR A 103 10.88 -0.47 -3.86
N VAL A 104 11.94 -1.05 -3.31
CA VAL A 104 13.31 -0.82 -3.79
C VAL A 104 13.46 -1.25 -5.25
N PHE A 105 12.98 -2.43 -5.61
CA PHE A 105 13.06 -2.91 -6.99
C PHE A 105 12.26 -2.02 -7.94
N SER A 106 11.03 -1.67 -7.57
CA SER A 106 10.17 -0.85 -8.42
C SER A 106 10.69 0.57 -8.59
N MET A 107 11.17 1.20 -7.52
CA MET A 107 11.77 2.54 -7.59
C MET A 107 13.06 2.55 -8.39
N SER A 108 13.94 1.56 -8.18
CA SER A 108 15.19 1.45 -8.94
C SER A 108 14.92 1.28 -10.43
N LEU A 109 14.02 0.39 -10.81
CA LEU A 109 13.65 0.15 -12.20
C LEU A 109 12.96 1.38 -12.83
N SER A 110 12.04 2.04 -12.08
CA SER A 110 11.39 3.27 -12.52
C SER A 110 12.39 4.40 -12.76
N ALA A 111 13.32 4.60 -11.82
CA ALA A 111 14.35 5.63 -11.95
C ALA A 111 15.28 5.34 -13.11
N PHE A 112 15.73 4.10 -13.24
CA PHE A 112 16.62 3.70 -14.34
C PHE A 112 15.96 3.95 -15.69
N ILE A 113 14.77 3.43 -15.92
CA ILE A 113 14.07 3.57 -17.21
C ILE A 113 13.65 5.04 -17.44
N GLY A 114 13.00 5.65 -16.44
CA GLY A 114 12.42 6.97 -16.60
C GLY A 114 13.46 8.07 -16.79
N ILE A 115 14.55 8.05 -16.01
CA ILE A 115 15.61 9.05 -16.13
C ILE A 115 16.37 8.86 -17.46
N LEU A 116 16.77 7.63 -17.80
CA LEU A 116 17.51 7.41 -19.05
C LEU A 116 16.69 7.81 -20.27
N LEU A 117 15.44 7.37 -20.36
CA LEU A 117 14.57 7.73 -21.46
C LEU A 117 14.22 9.22 -21.47
N GLY A 118 14.09 9.85 -20.30
CA GLY A 118 13.90 11.29 -20.16
C GLY A 118 15.08 12.10 -20.70
N ILE A 119 16.32 11.71 -20.37
CA ILE A 119 17.54 12.32 -20.91
C ILE A 119 17.62 12.16 -22.42
N VAL A 120 17.41 10.94 -22.93
CA VAL A 120 17.47 10.65 -24.38
C VAL A 120 16.41 11.47 -25.13
N SER A 121 15.21 11.57 -24.60
CA SER A 121 14.11 12.36 -25.15
C SER A 121 14.45 13.87 -25.19
N ALA A 122 15.05 14.41 -24.12
CA ALA A 122 15.44 15.82 -24.04
C ALA A 122 16.60 16.16 -25.00
N VAL A 123 17.65 15.32 -25.04
CA VAL A 123 18.82 15.55 -25.92
C VAL A 123 18.43 15.48 -27.40
N ARG A 124 17.42 14.70 -27.75
CA ARG A 124 16.90 14.58 -29.11
C ARG A 124 15.51 15.20 -29.28
N GLN A 125 15.32 16.38 -28.71
CA GLN A 125 14.06 17.11 -28.75
C GLN A 125 13.51 17.21 -30.19
N TYR A 126 12.20 17.06 -30.32
CA TYR A 126 11.43 17.08 -31.58
C TYR A 126 11.78 15.97 -32.59
N SER A 127 12.64 15.03 -32.25
CA SER A 127 12.94 13.86 -33.10
C SER A 127 11.82 12.80 -32.99
N VAL A 128 11.83 11.85 -33.91
CA VAL A 128 10.96 10.68 -33.89
C VAL A 128 11.13 9.90 -32.57
N LEU A 129 12.38 9.83 -32.07
CA LEU A 129 12.68 9.15 -30.80
C LEU A 129 12.04 9.86 -29.61
N ASP A 130 12.12 11.19 -29.54
CA ASP A 130 11.44 11.99 -28.50
C ASP A 130 9.92 11.74 -28.51
N HIS A 131 9.30 11.88 -29.69
CA HIS A 131 7.85 11.63 -29.82
C HIS A 131 7.47 10.20 -29.41
N THR A 132 8.25 9.20 -29.81
CA THR A 132 8.00 7.81 -29.42
C THR A 132 8.10 7.61 -27.90
N CYS A 133 9.16 8.14 -27.26
CA CYS A 133 9.31 8.09 -25.80
C CYS A 133 8.11 8.71 -25.08
N VAL A 134 7.67 9.89 -25.52
CA VAL A 134 6.53 10.58 -24.91
C VAL A 134 5.22 9.82 -25.12
N ILE A 135 4.97 9.30 -26.33
CA ILE A 135 3.76 8.51 -26.63
C ILE A 135 3.74 7.23 -25.78
N VAL A 136 4.84 6.49 -25.73
CA VAL A 136 4.96 5.26 -24.92
C VAL A 136 4.73 5.58 -23.43
N ALA A 137 5.31 6.67 -22.93
CA ALA A 137 5.09 7.11 -21.56
C ALA A 137 3.61 7.44 -21.29
N LEU A 138 2.94 8.12 -22.21
CA LEU A 138 1.51 8.42 -22.08
C LEU A 138 0.66 7.15 -22.06
N VAL A 139 0.95 6.18 -22.93
CA VAL A 139 0.26 4.88 -22.95
C VAL A 139 0.39 4.19 -21.60
N PHE A 140 1.62 4.03 -21.07
CA PHE A 140 1.81 3.37 -19.78
C PHE A 140 1.25 4.17 -18.59
N ALA A 141 1.23 5.48 -18.66
CA ALA A 141 0.59 6.32 -17.65
C ALA A 141 -0.94 6.21 -17.65
N SER A 142 -1.54 5.88 -18.79
CA SER A 142 -2.99 5.76 -18.95
C SER A 142 -3.53 4.36 -18.62
N ILE A 143 -2.67 3.34 -18.63
CA ILE A 143 -3.07 1.97 -18.31
C ILE A 143 -3.27 1.83 -16.79
N PRO A 144 -4.45 1.38 -16.31
CA PRO A 144 -4.64 1.10 -14.90
C PRO A 144 -3.66 0.01 -14.42
N GLY A 145 -2.92 0.27 -13.34
CA GLY A 145 -1.89 -0.64 -12.84
C GLY A 145 -2.42 -2.06 -12.54
N PHE A 146 -3.61 -2.17 -11.97
CA PHE A 146 -4.23 -3.48 -11.71
C PHE A 146 -4.47 -4.27 -13.01
N TRP A 147 -4.92 -3.59 -14.07
CA TRP A 147 -5.16 -4.23 -15.37
C TRP A 147 -3.84 -4.72 -16.00
N LEU A 148 -2.80 -3.88 -15.96
CA LEU A 148 -1.47 -4.26 -16.44
C LEU A 148 -0.94 -5.48 -15.67
N GLY A 149 -1.06 -5.49 -14.34
CA GLY A 149 -0.66 -6.62 -13.49
C GLY A 149 -1.39 -7.91 -13.85
N LEU A 150 -2.71 -7.83 -14.06
CA LEU A 150 -3.51 -8.98 -14.48
C LEU A 150 -3.08 -9.49 -15.86
N MET A 151 -2.84 -8.61 -16.83
CA MET A 151 -2.40 -9.01 -18.17
C MET A 151 -1.01 -9.67 -18.15
N LEU A 152 -0.07 -9.09 -17.39
CA LEU A 152 1.26 -9.69 -17.22
C LEU A 152 1.19 -11.07 -16.54
N MET A 153 0.36 -11.21 -15.51
CA MET A 153 0.13 -12.49 -14.83
C MET A 153 -0.49 -13.52 -15.78
N LEU A 154 -1.49 -13.12 -16.56
CA LEU A 154 -2.18 -13.99 -17.53
C LEU A 154 -1.18 -14.49 -18.59
N VAL A 155 -0.35 -13.62 -19.14
CA VAL A 155 0.63 -13.99 -20.17
C VAL A 155 1.79 -14.80 -19.58
N PHE A 156 2.50 -14.24 -18.59
CA PHE A 156 3.77 -14.83 -18.12
C PHE A 156 3.60 -15.95 -17.10
N SER A 157 2.52 -15.94 -16.31
CA SER A 157 2.28 -17.03 -15.35
C SER A 157 1.38 -18.12 -15.94
N LEU A 158 0.21 -17.73 -16.48
CA LEU A 158 -0.80 -18.69 -16.87
C LEU A 158 -0.49 -19.33 -18.24
N HIS A 159 -0.21 -18.52 -19.28
CA HIS A 159 0.01 -19.04 -20.62
C HIS A 159 1.42 -19.58 -20.84
N LEU A 160 2.43 -18.84 -20.38
CA LEU A 160 3.83 -19.21 -20.62
C LEU A 160 4.43 -20.06 -19.47
N GLY A 161 3.83 -20.06 -18.27
CA GLY A 161 4.33 -20.80 -17.12
C GLY A 161 5.73 -20.40 -16.63
N LEU A 162 6.20 -19.19 -16.99
CA LEU A 162 7.57 -18.74 -16.71
C LEU A 162 7.74 -18.15 -15.31
N LEU A 163 6.71 -17.48 -14.80
CA LEU A 163 6.74 -16.75 -13.54
C LEU A 163 5.58 -17.17 -12.64
N PRO A 164 5.77 -17.14 -11.31
CA PRO A 164 4.70 -17.48 -10.38
C PRO A 164 3.60 -16.41 -10.38
N SER A 165 2.35 -16.85 -10.20
CA SER A 165 1.16 -15.97 -10.15
C SER A 165 0.90 -15.37 -8.77
N TYR A 166 1.40 -15.98 -7.70
CA TYR A 166 1.19 -15.54 -6.31
C TYR A 166 2.36 -15.94 -5.41
N GLY A 167 2.45 -15.32 -4.23
CA GLY A 167 3.45 -15.61 -3.22
C GLY A 167 4.58 -14.56 -3.17
N ALA A 168 5.56 -14.79 -2.27
CA ALA A 168 6.71 -13.91 -2.06
C ALA A 168 7.99 -14.69 -1.68
N GLY A 169 8.02 -16.01 -1.87
CA GLY A 169 9.10 -16.89 -1.37
C GLY A 169 10.40 -16.81 -2.18
N THR A 170 10.39 -16.28 -3.40
CA THR A 170 11.59 -16.17 -4.26
C THR A 170 11.59 -14.87 -5.04
N LEU A 171 12.77 -14.47 -5.57
CA LEU A 171 12.90 -13.27 -6.39
C LEU A 171 11.99 -13.28 -7.63
N LYS A 172 11.63 -14.44 -8.17
CA LYS A 172 10.73 -14.54 -9.32
C LYS A 172 9.34 -13.98 -9.03
N HIS A 173 8.86 -14.03 -7.77
CA HIS A 173 7.56 -13.49 -7.38
C HIS A 173 7.52 -11.95 -7.45
N PHE A 174 8.67 -11.30 -7.40
CA PHE A 174 8.77 -9.83 -7.46
C PHE A 174 8.82 -9.28 -8.88
N ILE A 175 9.10 -10.10 -9.90
CA ILE A 175 9.31 -9.62 -11.28
C ILE A 175 8.06 -8.94 -11.82
N LEU A 176 6.92 -9.63 -11.85
CA LEU A 176 5.68 -9.08 -12.40
C LEU A 176 5.17 -7.86 -11.62
N PRO A 177 5.09 -7.88 -10.28
CA PRO A 177 4.71 -6.70 -9.52
C PRO A 177 5.67 -5.51 -9.72
N THR A 178 6.98 -5.78 -9.77
CA THR A 178 7.98 -4.73 -10.03
C THR A 178 7.75 -4.06 -11.38
N ILE A 179 7.59 -4.82 -12.46
CA ILE A 179 7.30 -4.28 -13.80
C ILE A 179 6.00 -3.47 -13.78
N THR A 180 4.96 -4.02 -13.16
CA THR A 180 3.64 -3.37 -13.08
C THR A 180 3.72 -2.00 -12.42
N ILE A 181 4.38 -1.89 -11.26
CA ILE A 181 4.49 -0.64 -10.50
C ILE A 181 5.46 0.33 -11.19
N SER A 182 6.56 -0.19 -11.74
CA SER A 182 7.62 0.66 -12.29
C SER A 182 7.23 1.36 -13.59
N LEU A 183 6.42 0.76 -14.45
CA LEU A 183 6.10 1.36 -15.75
C LEU A 183 5.34 2.68 -15.64
N GLY A 184 4.32 2.76 -14.80
CA GLY A 184 3.59 4.01 -14.54
C GLY A 184 4.46 5.09 -13.91
N SER A 185 5.30 4.71 -12.95
CA SER A 185 6.24 5.62 -12.27
C SER A 185 7.35 6.08 -13.23
N ALA A 186 7.91 5.18 -14.06
CA ALA A 186 8.90 5.50 -15.07
C ALA A 186 8.37 6.51 -16.10
N ALA A 187 7.12 6.35 -16.54
CA ALA A 187 6.46 7.29 -17.43
C ALA A 187 6.38 8.70 -16.86
N SER A 188 6.11 8.82 -15.55
CA SER A 188 6.08 10.12 -14.86
C SER A 188 7.49 10.71 -14.73
N LEU A 189 8.48 9.90 -14.36
CA LEU A 189 9.88 10.31 -14.25
C LEU A 189 10.46 10.74 -15.60
N LEU A 190 10.14 10.04 -16.69
CA LEU A 190 10.55 10.42 -18.05
C LEU A 190 10.10 11.85 -18.37
N ARG A 191 8.82 12.15 -18.18
CA ARG A 191 8.27 13.47 -18.46
C ARG A 191 8.89 14.56 -17.58
N LEU A 192 9.07 14.27 -16.28
CA LEU A 192 9.69 15.21 -15.34
C LEU A 192 11.15 15.48 -15.71
N THR A 193 11.94 14.42 -15.99
CA THR A 193 13.35 14.54 -16.40
C THR A 193 13.48 15.31 -17.70
N ARG A 194 12.64 14.98 -18.70
CA ARG A 194 12.62 15.71 -19.97
C ARG A 194 12.32 17.21 -19.77
N SER A 195 11.30 17.52 -19.00
CA SER A 195 10.93 18.93 -18.72
C SER A 195 12.06 19.68 -18.03
N ALA A 196 12.63 19.10 -16.96
CA ALA A 196 13.72 19.72 -16.20
C ALA A 196 15.03 19.90 -16.99
N MET A 197 15.24 19.12 -18.09
CA MET A 197 16.40 19.29 -18.95
C MET A 197 16.18 20.31 -20.08
N LEU A 198 14.95 20.69 -20.35
CA LEU A 198 14.60 21.64 -21.40
C LEU A 198 14.39 23.06 -20.86
N GLU A 199 14.30 23.23 -19.54
CA GLU A 199 14.33 24.52 -18.85
C GLU A 199 15.75 25.07 -18.72
#